data_f88f001b4a2c3cae4723991d6647192f
#
_entry.id   f88f001b4a2c3cae4723991d6647192f
#
_cell.length_a   1.000
_cell.length_b   1.000
_cell.length_c   1.000
_cell.angle_alpha   90.00
_cell.angle_beta   90.00
_cell.angle_gamma   90.00
#
_symmetry.space_group_name_H-M   'P 1'
#
loop_
_entity.id
_entity.type
_entity.pdbx_description
1 polymer ?
#
loop_
_entity_poly.entity_id
_entity_poly.type
_entity_poly.pdbx_seq_one_letter_code
_entity_poly.pdbx_strand_id
1 'polypeptide(L)'
;MIEFLDLPDPPCFLDTESIKLKENIWIGNKEIYGIYYCEDELTNFLKHLFPECDNFKYQLLRNGIPKHVDVDRAINYNYILQAGGNNVETVWWDNGKELYRTCLPEKKWHKFNASIEHSIENIETERVGISVFKYDSNAGWWHYPDESR
;
A
#
# COMPACT_ATOMS: atom_id res chain seq x y z
N MET A 1 -10.10 -5.06 10.38
CA MET A 1 -9.35 -5.16 9.13
C MET A 1 -8.70 -3.86 8.76
N ILE A 2 -9.47 -2.82 8.70
CA ILE A 2 -8.98 -1.49 8.37
C ILE A 2 -9.36 -0.52 9.47
N GLU A 3 -8.48 0.43 9.75
CA GLU A 3 -8.73 1.49 10.72
C GLU A 3 -8.34 2.82 10.10
N PHE A 4 -9.26 3.77 10.07
CA PHE A 4 -8.96 5.14 9.67
C PHE A 4 -8.33 5.89 10.83
N LEU A 5 -7.34 6.72 10.52
CA LEU A 5 -6.54 7.42 11.52
C LEU A 5 -6.73 8.92 11.39
N ASP A 6 -6.90 9.58 12.54
CA ASP A 6 -6.98 11.04 12.59
C ASP A 6 -5.56 11.60 12.73
N LEU A 7 -4.85 11.65 11.61
CA LEU A 7 -3.48 12.13 11.53
C LEU A 7 -3.40 13.27 10.52
N PRO A 8 -2.42 14.17 10.69
CA PRO A 8 -2.29 15.29 9.75
C PRO A 8 -1.94 14.82 8.34
N ASP A 9 -2.43 15.56 7.36
CA ASP A 9 -2.07 15.34 5.96
C ASP A 9 -0.59 15.62 5.75
N PRO A 10 0.08 14.90 4.83
CA PRO A 10 1.44 15.25 4.47
C PRO A 10 1.50 16.70 3.94
N PRO A 11 2.43 17.53 4.46
CA PRO A 11 2.51 18.93 4.04
C PRO A 11 3.11 19.10 2.64
N CYS A 12 3.81 18.08 2.16
CA CYS A 12 4.43 18.07 0.84
C CYS A 12 4.46 16.64 0.31
N PHE A 13 4.32 16.49 -0.98
CA PHE A 13 4.53 15.23 -1.70
C PHE A 13 4.64 15.57 -3.19
N LEU A 14 5.25 14.66 -3.94
CA LEU A 14 5.31 14.80 -5.38
C LEU A 14 3.90 14.67 -5.96
N ASP A 15 3.61 15.44 -7.02
CA ASP A 15 2.32 15.27 -7.69
C ASP A 15 2.24 13.90 -8.37
N THR A 16 1.02 13.43 -8.64
CA THR A 16 0.80 12.08 -9.14
C THR A 16 1.44 11.85 -10.51
N GLU A 17 1.51 12.88 -11.36
CA GLU A 17 2.16 12.74 -12.68
C GLU A 17 3.67 12.57 -12.53
N SER A 18 4.29 13.31 -11.62
CA SER A 18 5.72 13.15 -11.33
C SER A 18 6.02 11.77 -10.77
N ILE A 19 5.17 11.24 -9.90
CA ILE A 19 5.34 9.89 -9.34
C ILE A 19 5.25 8.84 -10.44
N LYS A 20 4.28 8.96 -11.34
CA LYS A 20 4.09 8.04 -12.44
C LYS A 20 5.31 7.96 -13.36
N LEU A 21 6.05 9.06 -13.49
CA LEU A 21 7.25 9.11 -14.30
C LEU A 21 8.49 8.52 -13.63
N LYS A 22 8.42 8.27 -12.32
CA LYS A 22 9.56 7.82 -11.52
C LYS A 22 9.58 6.32 -11.25
N GLU A 23 9.03 5.54 -12.09
CA GLU A 23 8.92 4.09 -11.93
C GLU A 23 10.30 3.38 -11.95
N ASN A 24 11.13 3.68 -10.99
CA ASN A 24 12.51 3.26 -10.96
C ASN A 24 12.72 1.88 -10.35
N ILE A 25 11.81 1.43 -9.53
CA ILE A 25 11.95 0.17 -8.82
C ILE A 25 10.75 -0.71 -9.12
N TRP A 26 11.06 -1.88 -9.64
CA TRP A 26 10.05 -2.87 -9.94
C TRP A 26 10.18 -4.04 -9.00
N ILE A 27 9.05 -4.44 -8.42
CA ILE A 27 8.95 -5.65 -7.63
C ILE A 27 7.87 -6.49 -8.29
N GLY A 28 8.24 -7.68 -8.76
CA GLY A 28 7.31 -8.54 -9.48
C GLY A 28 7.01 -8.04 -10.89
N ASN A 29 5.74 -8.04 -11.26
CA ASN A 29 5.31 -7.70 -12.60
C ASN A 29 5.20 -6.19 -12.80
N LYS A 30 6.01 -5.63 -13.69
CA LYS A 30 6.05 -4.19 -14.01
C LYS A 30 4.72 -3.61 -14.45
N GLU A 31 3.83 -4.42 -15.02
CA GLU A 31 2.52 -3.98 -15.47
C GLU A 31 1.54 -3.77 -14.34
N ILE A 32 1.88 -4.25 -13.15
CA ILE A 32 1.00 -4.17 -11.99
C ILE A 32 1.41 -3.04 -11.06
N TYR A 33 2.74 -2.86 -10.85
CA TYR A 33 3.15 -2.21 -9.61
C TYR A 33 4.53 -1.60 -9.70
N GLY A 34 4.69 -0.41 -9.13
CA GLY A 34 5.97 0.27 -9.00
C GLY A 34 6.12 0.93 -7.64
N ILE A 35 7.35 1.10 -7.22
CA ILE A 35 7.70 1.76 -5.97
C ILE A 35 8.76 2.82 -6.22
N TYR A 36 8.63 3.93 -5.53
CA TYR A 36 9.63 4.98 -5.50
C TYR A 36 9.76 5.51 -4.07
N TYR A 37 10.98 5.62 -3.56
CA TYR A 37 11.21 6.12 -2.20
C TYR A 37 10.83 7.60 -2.09
N CYS A 38 10.23 7.97 -0.97
CA CYS A 38 9.86 9.34 -0.69
C CYS A 38 11.10 10.23 -0.60
N GLU A 39 10.98 11.48 -1.05
CA GLU A 39 12.01 12.49 -0.91
C GLU A 39 12.24 12.84 0.57
N ASP A 40 13.38 13.45 0.88
CA ASP A 40 13.82 13.66 2.26
C ASP A 40 12.83 14.46 3.09
N GLU A 41 12.23 15.49 2.52
CA GLU A 41 11.29 16.34 3.25
C GLU A 41 10.06 15.53 3.71
N LEU A 42 9.47 14.77 2.82
CA LEU A 42 8.34 13.90 3.16
C LEU A 42 8.76 12.80 4.13
N THR A 43 9.90 12.17 3.89
CA THR A 43 10.43 11.12 4.77
C THR A 43 10.61 11.63 6.19
N ASN A 44 11.13 12.82 6.38
CA ASN A 44 11.31 13.41 7.70
C ASN A 44 9.97 13.64 8.41
N PHE A 45 8.98 14.13 7.69
CA PHE A 45 7.62 14.26 8.23
C PHE A 45 7.07 12.90 8.67
N LEU A 46 7.20 11.91 7.80
CA LEU A 46 6.65 10.57 8.07
C LEU A 46 7.36 9.88 9.23
N LYS A 47 8.65 10.09 9.41
CA LYS A 47 9.39 9.55 10.55
C LYS A 47 8.90 10.12 11.87
N HIS A 48 8.51 11.39 11.90
CA HIS A 48 7.92 11.99 13.09
C HIS A 48 6.54 11.43 13.38
N LEU A 49 5.76 11.22 12.33
CA LEU A 49 4.40 10.71 12.46
C LEU A 49 4.37 9.23 12.83
N PHE A 50 5.31 8.46 12.29
CA PHE A 50 5.41 7.00 12.48
C PHE A 50 6.82 6.64 12.94
N PRO A 51 7.18 6.96 14.20
CA PRO A 51 8.57 6.78 14.65
C PRO A 51 9.04 5.34 14.70
N GLU A 52 8.14 4.37 14.73
CA GLU A 52 8.47 2.94 14.72
C GLU A 52 8.71 2.39 13.31
N CYS A 53 8.38 3.17 12.27
CA CYS A 53 8.49 2.70 10.89
C CYS A 53 9.84 3.08 10.26
N ASP A 54 10.25 2.29 9.27
CA ASP A 54 11.54 2.46 8.59
C ASP A 54 11.45 2.41 7.06
N ASN A 55 10.24 2.27 6.51
CA ASN A 55 10.00 2.26 5.07
C ASN A 55 8.98 3.32 4.69
N PHE A 56 9.36 4.19 3.76
CA PHE A 56 8.57 5.34 3.34
C PHE A 56 8.62 5.43 1.83
N LYS A 57 7.54 5.03 1.15
CA LYS A 57 7.55 4.86 -0.30
C LYS A 57 6.29 5.43 -0.93
N TYR A 58 6.42 5.94 -2.15
CA TYR A 58 5.28 6.05 -3.04
C TYR A 58 5.01 4.69 -3.66
N GLN A 59 3.76 4.40 -3.89
CA GLN A 59 3.32 3.17 -4.52
C GLN A 59 2.42 3.50 -5.70
N LEU A 60 2.70 2.90 -6.84
CA LEU A 60 1.93 3.04 -8.06
C LEU A 60 1.36 1.68 -8.44
N LEU A 61 0.05 1.59 -8.57
CA LEU A 61 -0.64 0.37 -9.00
C LEU A 61 -1.34 0.65 -10.32
N ARG A 62 -0.99 -0.12 -11.36
CA ARG A 62 -1.53 0.07 -12.71
C ARG A 62 -2.69 -0.84 -13.02
N ASN A 63 -2.70 -2.00 -12.43
CA ASN A 63 -3.76 -2.99 -12.59
C ASN A 63 -4.14 -3.50 -11.23
N GLY A 64 -5.19 -4.30 -11.16
CA GLY A 64 -5.55 -4.94 -9.92
C GLY A 64 -4.41 -5.82 -9.40
N ILE A 65 -4.31 -5.95 -8.09
CA ILE A 65 -3.35 -6.85 -7.47
C ILE A 65 -4.11 -8.11 -7.07
N PRO A 66 -3.65 -9.29 -7.51
CA PRO A 66 -4.28 -10.54 -7.10
C PRO A 66 -4.09 -10.80 -5.61
N LYS A 67 -4.80 -11.77 -5.09
CA LYS A 67 -4.69 -12.18 -3.69
C LYS A 67 -3.25 -12.47 -3.32
N HIS A 68 -2.79 -11.85 -2.25
CA HIS A 68 -1.43 -12.02 -1.74
C HIS A 68 -1.36 -11.62 -0.28
N VAL A 69 -0.29 -11.98 0.38
CA VAL A 69 0.08 -11.43 1.68
C VAL A 69 1.45 -10.76 1.53
N ASP A 70 1.66 -9.71 2.30
CA ASP A 70 2.98 -9.11 2.36
C ASP A 70 3.82 -9.86 3.39
N VAL A 71 5.00 -10.28 3.00
CA VAL A 71 5.89 -11.10 3.84
C VAL A 71 6.92 -10.29 4.59
N ASP A 72 7.02 -9.00 4.29
CA ASP A 72 8.02 -8.10 4.86
C ASP A 72 7.44 -7.10 5.86
N ARG A 73 6.16 -7.21 6.17
CA ARG A 73 5.48 -6.28 7.08
C ARG A 73 4.21 -6.88 7.66
N ALA A 74 3.82 -6.41 8.84
CA ALA A 74 2.53 -6.72 9.42
C ALA A 74 1.56 -5.55 9.19
N ILE A 75 1.81 -4.42 9.83
CA ILE A 75 0.95 -3.25 9.71
C ILE A 75 1.47 -2.34 8.60
N ASN A 76 0.57 -1.93 7.71
CA ASN A 76 0.86 -0.96 6.68
C ASN A 76 -0.01 0.28 6.89
N TYR A 77 0.62 1.45 6.84
CA TYR A 77 -0.07 2.74 6.90
C TYR A 77 -0.07 3.31 5.49
N ASN A 78 -1.24 3.71 5.02
CA ASN A 78 -1.41 4.21 3.66
C ASN A 78 -2.14 5.55 3.62
N TYR A 79 -1.75 6.34 2.64
CA TYR A 79 -2.41 7.59 2.31
C TYR A 79 -2.57 7.64 0.80
N ILE A 80 -3.81 7.50 0.31
CA ILE A 80 -4.07 7.43 -1.13
C ILE A 80 -4.13 8.84 -1.70
N LEU A 81 -3.29 9.11 -2.69
CA LEU A 81 -3.27 10.39 -3.41
C LEU A 81 -4.22 10.37 -4.59
N GLN A 82 -4.34 9.23 -5.27
CA GLN A 82 -5.22 9.01 -6.39
C GLN A 82 -5.74 7.58 -6.33
N ALA A 83 -7.05 7.42 -6.26
CA ALA A 83 -7.66 6.11 -6.04
C ALA A 83 -7.53 5.17 -7.25
N GLY A 84 -7.52 5.71 -8.46
CA GLY A 84 -7.43 4.92 -9.69
C GLY A 84 -8.76 4.54 -10.30
N GLY A 85 -9.86 5.09 -9.80
CA GLY A 85 -11.21 4.83 -10.30
C GLY A 85 -12.25 5.06 -9.22
N ASN A 86 -13.53 4.99 -9.61
CA ASN A 86 -14.64 5.25 -8.70
C ASN A 86 -15.04 4.03 -7.87
N ASN A 87 -14.68 2.83 -8.31
CA ASN A 87 -15.08 1.58 -7.68
C ASN A 87 -13.89 0.68 -7.37
N VAL A 88 -12.74 1.27 -7.08
CA VAL A 88 -11.55 0.49 -6.74
C VAL A 88 -11.72 -0.05 -5.33
N GLU A 89 -11.73 -1.37 -5.22
CA GLU A 89 -12.01 -2.05 -3.96
C GLU A 89 -10.78 -2.78 -3.45
N THR A 90 -10.54 -2.68 -2.15
CA THR A 90 -9.58 -3.52 -1.44
C THR A 90 -10.37 -4.61 -0.76
N VAL A 91 -9.93 -5.86 -0.90
CA VAL A 91 -10.64 -7.04 -0.43
C VAL A 91 -9.71 -7.87 0.44
N TRP A 92 -10.21 -8.33 1.58
CA TRP A 92 -9.50 -9.24 2.48
C TRP A 92 -10.12 -10.62 2.43
N TRP A 93 -9.26 -11.63 2.49
CA TRP A 93 -9.63 -13.02 2.26
C TRP A 93 -9.15 -13.93 3.39
N ASP A 94 -9.84 -15.05 3.58
CA ASP A 94 -9.41 -16.12 4.48
C ASP A 94 -9.75 -17.47 3.80
N ASN A 95 -8.72 -18.23 3.45
CA ASN A 95 -8.88 -19.52 2.76
C ASN A 95 -9.80 -19.44 1.53
N GLY A 96 -9.60 -18.39 0.73
CA GLY A 96 -10.39 -18.18 -0.48
C GLY A 96 -11.77 -17.60 -0.26
N LYS A 97 -12.14 -17.34 0.99
CA LYS A 97 -13.43 -16.74 1.34
C LYS A 97 -13.27 -15.24 1.61
N GLU A 98 -14.11 -14.45 0.98
CA GLU A 98 -14.09 -13.01 1.20
C GLU A 98 -14.54 -12.68 2.62
N LEU A 99 -13.72 -11.90 3.34
CA LEU A 99 -14.02 -11.44 4.68
C LEU A 99 -14.61 -10.03 4.67
N TYR A 100 -14.03 -9.15 3.87
CA TYR A 100 -14.39 -7.74 3.90
C TYR A 100 -13.94 -7.07 2.62
N ARG A 101 -14.74 -6.12 2.14
CA ARG A 101 -14.50 -5.39 0.90
C ARG A 101 -14.86 -3.93 1.11
N THR A 102 -14.02 -3.02 0.66
CA THR A 102 -14.28 -1.59 0.79
C THR A 102 -13.57 -0.75 -0.26
N CYS A 103 -14.17 0.39 -0.60
CA CYS A 103 -13.51 1.44 -1.36
C CYS A 103 -12.81 2.38 -0.38
N LEU A 104 -11.52 2.56 -0.53
CA LEU A 104 -10.74 3.44 0.34
C LEU A 104 -10.74 4.86 -0.22
N PRO A 105 -11.03 5.86 0.62
CA PRO A 105 -11.06 7.26 0.19
C PRO A 105 -9.66 7.81 -0.03
N GLU A 106 -9.58 8.82 -0.88
CA GLU A 106 -8.36 9.60 -1.05
C GLU A 106 -8.14 10.53 0.14
N LYS A 107 -6.87 10.86 0.38
CA LYS A 107 -6.46 11.88 1.36
C LYS A 107 -6.90 11.58 2.79
N LYS A 108 -6.85 10.32 3.15
CA LYS A 108 -7.18 9.86 4.51
C LYS A 108 -6.21 8.76 4.91
N TRP A 109 -5.54 8.94 6.04
CA TRP A 109 -4.68 7.89 6.59
C TRP A 109 -5.50 6.71 7.04
N HIS A 110 -5.04 5.53 6.71
CA HIS A 110 -5.61 4.28 7.22
C HIS A 110 -4.50 3.27 7.45
N LYS A 111 -4.78 2.29 8.30
CA LYS A 111 -3.88 1.17 8.50
C LYS A 111 -4.63 -0.15 8.38
N PHE A 112 -3.90 -1.18 7.99
CA PHE A 112 -4.43 -2.54 7.96
C PHE A 112 -3.29 -3.53 8.17
N ASN A 113 -3.65 -4.78 8.49
CA ASN A 113 -2.69 -5.85 8.62
C ASN A 113 -2.41 -6.45 7.23
N ALA A 114 -1.25 -6.15 6.68
CA ALA A 114 -0.85 -6.60 5.34
C ALA A 114 -0.46 -8.07 5.30
N SER A 115 -0.33 -8.73 6.45
CA SER A 115 -0.08 -10.17 6.52
C SER A 115 -1.35 -11.01 6.36
N ILE A 116 -2.53 -10.37 6.32
CA ILE A 116 -3.77 -11.03 5.96
C ILE A 116 -3.90 -10.99 4.43
N GLU A 117 -4.32 -12.08 3.83
CA GLU A 117 -4.49 -12.16 2.37
C GLU A 117 -5.43 -11.06 1.88
N HIS A 118 -4.99 -10.31 0.89
CA HIS A 118 -5.77 -9.20 0.35
C HIS A 118 -5.51 -9.02 -1.14
N SER A 119 -6.43 -8.32 -1.79
CA SER A 119 -6.36 -7.99 -3.21
C SER A 119 -6.89 -6.59 -3.46
N ILE A 120 -6.59 -6.05 -4.63
CA ILE A 120 -7.14 -4.76 -5.08
C ILE A 120 -7.76 -5.00 -6.45
N GLU A 121 -9.03 -4.63 -6.58
CA GLU A 121 -9.85 -4.89 -7.76
C GLU A 121 -10.40 -3.61 -8.36
N ASN A 122 -10.68 -3.66 -9.65
CA ASN A 122 -11.38 -2.61 -10.40
C ASN A 122 -10.58 -1.31 -10.56
N ILE A 123 -9.27 -1.38 -10.62
CA ILE A 123 -8.45 -0.21 -10.99
C ILE A 123 -8.75 0.12 -12.45
N GLU A 124 -9.19 1.36 -12.70
CA GLU A 124 -9.54 1.83 -14.03
C GLU A 124 -8.38 2.60 -14.66
N THR A 125 -7.67 3.38 -13.87
CA THR A 125 -6.50 4.13 -14.31
C THR A 125 -5.28 3.66 -13.51
N GLU A 126 -4.80 4.50 -12.59
CA GLU A 126 -3.66 4.15 -11.75
C GLU A 126 -3.94 4.61 -10.33
N ARG A 127 -3.68 3.75 -9.36
CA ARG A 127 -3.71 4.15 -7.95
C ARG A 127 -2.33 4.60 -7.53
N VAL A 128 -2.26 5.75 -6.91
CA VAL A 128 -1.01 6.31 -6.39
C VAL A 128 -1.19 6.61 -4.91
N GLY A 129 -0.24 6.22 -4.09
CA GLY A 129 -0.32 6.46 -2.67
C GLY A 129 1.03 6.51 -1.98
N ILE A 130 0.98 6.85 -0.70
CA ILE A 130 2.12 6.79 0.20
C ILE A 130 1.94 5.56 1.07
N SER A 131 2.98 4.75 1.18
CA SER A 131 2.99 3.52 1.96
C SER A 131 4.10 3.60 3.00
N VAL A 132 3.74 3.38 4.27
CA VAL A 132 4.65 3.47 5.40
C VAL A 132 4.54 2.20 6.22
N PHE A 133 5.66 1.57 6.51
CA PHE A 133 5.65 0.35 7.33
C PHE A 133 6.98 0.12 8.02
N LYS A 134 6.95 -0.76 9.01
CA LYS A 134 8.17 -1.29 9.63
C LYS A 134 8.49 -2.63 8.99
N TYR A 135 9.73 -2.77 8.50
CA TYR A 135 10.20 -4.03 7.93
C TYR A 135 10.21 -5.12 9.00
N ASP A 136 9.67 -6.27 8.63
CA ASP A 136 9.68 -7.48 9.44
C ASP A 136 9.77 -8.68 8.50
N SER A 137 10.93 -9.32 8.46
CA SER A 137 11.20 -10.42 7.53
C SER A 137 10.33 -11.65 7.75
N ASN A 138 9.65 -11.74 8.89
CA ASN A 138 8.81 -12.89 9.24
C ASN A 138 7.31 -12.59 9.19
N ALA A 139 6.93 -11.35 8.91
CA ALA A 139 5.51 -10.99 8.83
C ALA A 139 4.85 -11.76 7.69
N GLY A 140 3.67 -12.27 7.93
CA GLY A 140 2.90 -12.99 6.90
C GLY A 140 3.45 -14.34 6.47
N TRP A 141 4.61 -14.73 6.95
CA TRP A 141 5.27 -15.98 6.54
C TRP A 141 4.35 -17.19 6.71
N TRP A 142 3.68 -17.28 7.81
CA TRP A 142 2.81 -18.41 8.14
C TRP A 142 1.47 -18.42 7.38
N HIS A 143 1.16 -17.38 6.63
CA HIS A 143 -0.05 -17.36 5.80
C HIS A 143 0.12 -18.11 4.48
N TYR A 144 1.35 -18.41 4.08
CA TYR A 144 1.60 -19.16 2.87
C TYR A 144 1.58 -20.65 3.18
N PRO A 145 0.82 -21.45 2.42
CA PRO A 145 0.69 -22.88 2.72
C PRO A 145 1.92 -23.70 2.36
N ASP A 146 2.79 -23.20 1.51
CA ASP A 146 3.97 -23.92 1.05
C ASP A 146 5.10 -22.98 0.70
N GLU A 147 6.16 -23.52 0.16
CA GLU A 147 7.41 -22.85 -0.18
C GLU A 147 7.47 -22.33 -1.62
N SER A 148 6.37 -22.35 -2.33
CA SER A 148 6.33 -21.91 -3.74
C SER A 148 6.44 -20.39 -3.90
N ARG A 149 6.22 -19.67 -2.87
CA ARG A 149 6.28 -18.22 -2.85
C ARG A 149 7.71 -17.67 -2.79
#